data_52a8be12d0babbcb86d98c1d2dc4f6a7
#
_entry.id   52a8be12d0babbcb86d98c1d2dc4f6a7
#
_cell.length_a   1.000
_cell.length_b   1.000
_cell.length_c   1.000
_cell.angle_alpha   90.00
_cell.angle_beta   90.00
_cell.angle_gamma   90.00
#
_symmetry.space_group_name_H-M   'P 1'
#
loop_
_entity.id
_entity.type
_entity.pdbx_description
1 polymer ?
#
loop_
_entity_poly.entity_id
_entity_poly.type
_entity_poly.pdbx_seq_one_letter_code
_entity_poly.pdbx_strand_id
1 'polypeptide(L)'
;MTIQTAVLIETLVELGAEVRWASCNIFSTQDHAAAAVVVGPNGTVENPQGVPVYAWKGETLEEYWWCTDQMMTWPDGDGPNMILDDGGDATLLLHKGVEYEKAGAVPDPSSANNAELAIVLGLLQRTLKTDPTKWSRMAAGVKGVTEETTTGVTRLYKMAEKGELLFPAINVNDSVTKSKFDNLYGCRHSLIDAINRATDVMLAGKLAVVCGYGDVGKGCAQSLRGQGSRVIVTEIDPINALQAAMEGYQVDTIESALSTADVFVTATGNEAIITVDHMAKMKHNAIVCN
;
A
#
# COMPACT_ATOMS: atom_id res chain seq x y z
N MET A 1 0.52 1.68 9.71
CA MET A 1 -0.14 1.56 11.05
C MET A 1 -0.77 2.89 11.45
N THR A 2 -2.09 3.00 11.45
CA THR A 2 -2.85 4.23 11.74
C THR A 2 -3.85 4.01 12.88
N ILE A 3 -4.55 5.06 13.32
CA ILE A 3 -5.62 4.92 14.34
C ILE A 3 -6.73 3.98 13.84
N GLN A 4 -7.12 4.07 12.56
CA GLN A 4 -8.13 3.19 11.97
C GLN A 4 -7.66 1.73 11.96
N THR A 5 -6.39 1.50 11.64
CA THR A 5 -5.77 0.17 11.71
C THR A 5 -5.78 -0.37 13.15
N ALA A 6 -5.53 0.50 14.15
CA ALA A 6 -5.59 0.10 15.56
C ALA A 6 -6.99 -0.42 15.94
N VAL A 7 -8.04 0.27 15.51
CA VAL A 7 -9.44 -0.18 15.73
C VAL A 7 -9.71 -1.54 15.07
N LEU A 8 -9.19 -1.76 13.85
CA LEU A 8 -9.31 -3.05 13.17
C LEU A 8 -8.63 -4.16 13.97
N ILE A 9 -7.39 -3.93 14.42
CA ILE A 9 -6.61 -4.90 15.22
C ILE A 9 -7.36 -5.26 16.50
N GLU A 10 -7.82 -4.26 17.26
CA GLU A 10 -8.57 -4.48 18.50
C GLU A 10 -9.87 -5.26 18.23
N THR A 11 -10.57 -4.96 17.12
CA THR A 11 -11.78 -5.69 16.73
C THR A 11 -11.47 -7.17 16.42
N LEU A 12 -10.37 -7.44 15.71
CA LEU A 12 -9.96 -8.82 15.41
C LEU A 12 -9.61 -9.59 16.70
N VAL A 13 -8.93 -8.95 17.64
CA VAL A 13 -8.61 -9.54 18.96
C VAL A 13 -9.87 -9.85 19.76
N GLU A 14 -10.83 -8.93 19.80
CA GLU A 14 -12.14 -9.16 20.47
C GLU A 14 -12.93 -10.30 19.83
N LEU A 15 -12.76 -10.53 18.53
CA LEU A 15 -13.33 -11.68 17.83
C LEU A 15 -12.57 -12.99 18.06
N GLY A 16 -11.49 -12.96 18.85
CA GLY A 16 -10.70 -14.12 19.23
C GLY A 16 -9.54 -14.44 18.30
N ALA A 17 -9.13 -13.52 17.43
CA ALA A 17 -7.93 -13.68 16.62
C ALA A 17 -6.66 -13.40 17.43
N GLU A 18 -5.62 -14.19 17.23
CA GLU A 18 -4.26 -13.85 17.60
C GLU A 18 -3.63 -13.05 16.47
N VAL A 19 -3.13 -11.86 16.75
CA VAL A 19 -2.72 -10.89 15.72
C VAL A 19 -1.26 -10.49 15.90
N ARG A 20 -0.54 -10.36 14.80
CA ARG A 20 0.77 -9.68 14.70
C ARG A 20 0.67 -8.70 13.52
N TRP A 21 1.26 -7.54 13.64
CA TRP A 21 1.07 -6.48 12.65
C TRP A 21 2.38 -5.81 12.24
N ALA A 22 2.49 -5.49 10.94
CA ALA A 22 3.50 -4.60 10.37
C ALA A 22 2.82 -3.54 9.49
N SER A 23 3.54 -2.49 9.10
CA SER A 23 3.02 -1.52 8.14
C SER A 23 3.09 -2.06 6.72
N CYS A 24 2.22 -1.58 5.84
CA CYS A 24 2.26 -1.88 4.40
C CYS A 24 3.17 -0.90 3.61
N ASN A 25 3.76 0.08 4.27
CA ASN A 25 4.72 1.02 3.69
C ASN A 25 5.51 1.77 4.79
N ILE A 26 6.60 2.42 4.41
CA ILE A 26 7.50 3.16 5.32
C ILE A 26 6.98 4.56 5.74
N PHE A 27 5.84 5.03 5.23
CA PHE A 27 5.42 6.43 5.36
C PHE A 27 4.28 6.65 6.35
N SER A 28 3.33 5.71 6.45
CA SER A 28 2.00 5.96 7.04
C SER A 28 1.89 5.65 8.52
N THR A 29 2.94 5.15 9.18
CA THR A 29 2.85 4.78 10.60
C THR A 29 2.69 6.01 11.48
N GLN A 30 1.73 5.91 12.40
CA GLN A 30 1.51 6.83 13.51
C GLN A 30 2.00 6.16 14.80
N ASP A 31 3.14 6.61 15.34
CA ASP A 31 3.81 5.94 16.47
C ASP A 31 2.92 5.81 17.70
N HIS A 32 2.07 6.82 17.96
CA HIS A 32 1.14 6.75 19.10
C HIS A 32 0.06 5.68 18.92
N ALA A 33 -0.38 5.40 17.68
CA ALA A 33 -1.31 4.31 17.41
C ALA A 33 -0.63 2.95 17.53
N ALA A 34 0.60 2.80 17.03
CA ALA A 34 1.40 1.59 17.18
C ALA A 34 1.67 1.30 18.68
N ALA A 35 2.10 2.31 19.42
CA ALA A 35 2.35 2.18 20.87
C ALA A 35 1.07 1.81 21.65
N ALA A 36 -0.08 2.42 21.33
CA ALA A 36 -1.35 2.11 22.00
C ALA A 36 -1.76 0.66 21.78
N VAL A 37 -1.60 0.13 20.57
CA VAL A 37 -1.92 -1.28 20.25
C VAL A 37 -0.99 -2.25 20.99
N VAL A 38 0.30 -1.93 21.09
CA VAL A 38 1.27 -2.76 21.84
C VAL A 38 0.97 -2.74 23.33
N VAL A 39 0.65 -1.58 23.89
CA VAL A 39 0.26 -1.47 25.31
C VAL A 39 -1.03 -2.22 25.56
N GLY A 40 -2.02 -2.07 24.70
CA GLY A 40 -3.35 -2.67 24.82
C GLY A 40 -4.21 -2.04 25.92
N PRO A 41 -5.53 -2.30 25.90
CA PRO A 41 -6.48 -1.65 26.82
C PRO A 41 -6.27 -2.00 28.29
N ASN A 42 -5.64 -3.13 28.60
CA ASN A 42 -5.42 -3.62 29.97
C ASN A 42 -3.94 -3.58 30.39
N GLY A 43 -3.05 -3.06 29.53
CA GLY A 43 -1.61 -3.00 29.77
C GLY A 43 -1.13 -1.63 30.26
N THR A 44 0.16 -1.57 30.53
CA THR A 44 0.92 -0.34 30.75
C THR A 44 2.17 -0.35 29.87
N VAL A 45 2.88 0.77 29.78
CA VAL A 45 4.16 0.85 29.05
C VAL A 45 5.19 -0.14 29.60
N GLU A 46 5.21 -0.33 30.92
CA GLU A 46 6.13 -1.24 31.61
C GLU A 46 5.69 -2.71 31.52
N ASN A 47 4.40 -2.96 31.32
CA ASN A 47 3.82 -4.29 31.19
C ASN A 47 2.77 -4.32 30.10
N PRO A 48 3.18 -4.29 28.83
CA PRO A 48 2.27 -4.29 27.70
C PRO A 48 1.49 -5.61 27.60
N GLN A 49 0.20 -5.51 27.30
CA GLN A 49 -0.74 -6.65 27.18
C GLN A 49 -1.45 -6.69 25.83
N GLY A 50 -1.00 -5.87 24.89
CA GLY A 50 -1.62 -5.76 23.58
C GLY A 50 -0.98 -6.68 22.53
N VAL A 51 -1.04 -6.25 21.29
CA VAL A 51 -0.62 -7.01 20.11
C VAL A 51 0.80 -6.61 19.69
N PRO A 52 1.66 -7.56 19.31
CA PRO A 52 2.96 -7.24 18.73
C PRO A 52 2.81 -6.43 17.42
N VAL A 53 3.37 -5.23 17.38
CA VAL A 53 3.41 -4.35 16.23
C VAL A 53 4.86 -4.07 15.84
N TYR A 54 5.20 -4.36 14.60
CA TYR A 54 6.51 -4.12 14.01
C TYR A 54 6.37 -2.99 12.98
N ALA A 55 6.27 -1.76 13.46
CA ALA A 55 6.14 -0.57 12.63
C ALA A 55 6.45 0.70 13.44
N TRP A 56 7.19 1.63 12.84
CA TRP A 56 7.42 2.97 13.37
C TRP A 56 7.54 4.00 12.24
N LYS A 57 7.39 5.25 12.56
CA LYS A 57 7.54 6.32 11.57
C LYS A 57 9.00 6.55 11.23
N GLY A 58 9.32 6.55 9.94
CA GLY A 58 10.67 6.78 9.45
C GLY A 58 11.52 5.52 9.33
N GLU A 59 10.87 4.35 9.21
CA GLU A 59 11.53 3.12 8.81
C GLU A 59 12.33 3.31 7.53
N THR A 60 13.52 2.73 7.47
CA THR A 60 14.22 2.47 6.21
C THR A 60 13.59 1.27 5.49
N LEU A 61 13.91 1.06 4.22
CA LEU A 61 13.43 -0.13 3.50
C LEU A 61 13.97 -1.42 4.12
N GLU A 62 15.19 -1.43 4.64
CA GLU A 62 15.76 -2.57 5.36
C GLU A 62 14.97 -2.90 6.64
N GLU A 63 14.60 -1.87 7.41
CA GLU A 63 13.80 -2.03 8.62
C GLU A 63 12.39 -2.49 8.30
N TYR A 64 11.77 -1.97 7.24
CA TYR A 64 10.46 -2.39 6.76
C TYR A 64 10.41 -3.89 6.43
N TRP A 65 11.37 -4.40 5.66
CA TRP A 65 11.44 -5.82 5.31
C TRP A 65 11.82 -6.70 6.51
N TRP A 66 12.62 -6.17 7.44
CA TRP A 66 12.87 -6.82 8.73
C TRP A 66 11.58 -6.89 9.55
N CYS A 67 10.80 -5.82 9.64
CA CYS A 67 9.50 -5.78 10.33
C CYS A 67 8.52 -6.78 9.73
N THR A 68 8.45 -6.87 8.41
CA THR A 68 7.62 -7.86 7.70
C THR A 68 8.04 -9.29 8.06
N ASP A 69 9.33 -9.59 8.07
CA ASP A 69 9.85 -10.90 8.49
C ASP A 69 9.52 -11.21 9.95
N GLN A 70 9.67 -10.23 10.86
CA GLN A 70 9.35 -10.40 12.27
C GLN A 70 7.86 -10.60 12.52
N MET A 71 7.01 -9.87 11.81
CA MET A 71 5.55 -10.02 11.88
C MET A 71 5.13 -11.42 11.44
N MET A 72 5.74 -11.94 10.39
CA MET A 72 5.47 -13.30 9.87
C MET A 72 6.04 -14.41 10.77
N THR A 73 7.02 -14.12 11.63
CA THR A 73 7.69 -15.11 12.49
C THR A 73 7.00 -15.22 13.84
N TRP A 74 6.26 -16.30 14.07
CA TRP A 74 5.53 -16.54 15.31
C TRP A 74 6.40 -17.28 16.35
N PRO A 75 6.10 -17.16 17.66
CA PRO A 75 6.92 -17.77 18.70
C PRO A 75 7.03 -19.29 18.64
N ASP A 76 6.00 -19.96 18.12
CA ASP A 76 5.97 -21.41 17.90
C ASP A 76 6.72 -21.84 16.62
N GLY A 77 7.11 -20.88 15.77
CA GLY A 77 7.84 -21.10 14.53
C GLY A 77 6.96 -21.46 13.34
N ASP A 78 5.64 -21.51 13.48
CA ASP A 78 4.73 -21.96 12.42
C ASP A 78 4.23 -20.82 11.52
N GLY A 79 4.21 -19.58 12.00
CA GLY A 79 3.74 -18.41 11.27
C GLY A 79 2.21 -18.26 11.27
N PRO A 80 1.67 -17.31 10.48
CA PRO A 80 0.24 -17.03 10.43
C PRO A 80 -0.53 -18.12 9.69
N ASN A 81 -1.77 -18.35 10.09
CA ASN A 81 -2.70 -19.20 9.32
C ASN A 81 -3.57 -18.40 8.34
N MET A 82 -3.65 -17.09 8.49
CA MET A 82 -4.31 -16.15 7.58
C MET A 82 -3.44 -14.89 7.45
N ILE A 83 -3.38 -14.35 6.24
CA ILE A 83 -2.68 -13.10 5.94
C ILE A 83 -3.71 -12.08 5.48
N LEU A 84 -3.71 -10.90 6.10
CA LEU A 84 -4.38 -9.71 5.59
C LEU A 84 -3.27 -8.82 5.01
N ASP A 85 -3.21 -8.70 3.71
CA ASP A 85 -2.14 -8.02 2.97
C ASP A 85 -2.66 -6.76 2.27
N ASP A 86 -1.77 -5.79 2.08
CA ASP A 86 -2.06 -4.52 1.42
C ASP A 86 -0.84 -4.12 0.57
N GLY A 87 -0.85 -4.51 -0.69
CA GLY A 87 0.26 -4.39 -1.64
C GLY A 87 0.94 -5.71 -1.96
N GLY A 88 0.64 -6.78 -1.20
CA GLY A 88 1.10 -8.13 -1.46
C GLY A 88 2.56 -8.38 -1.06
N ASP A 89 3.14 -7.60 -0.15
CA ASP A 89 4.55 -7.74 0.22
C ASP A 89 4.82 -8.91 1.16
N ALA A 90 3.96 -9.15 2.15
CA ALA A 90 4.06 -10.33 3.00
C ALA A 90 3.86 -11.62 2.17
N THR A 91 2.89 -11.60 1.27
CA THR A 91 2.63 -12.70 0.33
C THR A 91 3.80 -12.94 -0.60
N LEU A 92 4.39 -11.87 -1.16
CA LEU A 92 5.59 -11.97 -2.02
C LEU A 92 6.77 -12.58 -1.27
N LEU A 93 7.04 -12.11 -0.05
CA LEU A 93 8.15 -12.59 0.76
C LEU A 93 8.03 -14.09 1.01
N LEU A 94 6.82 -14.56 1.36
CA LEU A 94 6.54 -15.96 1.60
C LEU A 94 6.72 -16.82 0.33
N HIS A 95 6.16 -16.38 -0.80
CA HIS A 95 6.28 -17.10 -2.07
C HIS A 95 7.72 -17.18 -2.56
N LYS A 96 8.47 -16.06 -2.51
CA LYS A 96 9.89 -16.02 -2.88
C LYS A 96 10.75 -16.84 -1.91
N GLY A 97 10.42 -16.83 -0.63
CA GLY A 97 11.07 -17.70 0.35
C GLY A 97 10.94 -19.17 -0.02
N VAL A 98 9.73 -19.64 -0.30
CA VAL A 98 9.48 -21.02 -0.72
C VAL A 98 10.16 -21.36 -2.05
N GLU A 99 10.11 -20.44 -3.02
CA GLU A 99 10.79 -20.61 -4.32
C GLU A 99 12.28 -20.87 -4.14
N TYR A 100 12.96 -20.04 -3.34
CA TYR A 100 14.40 -20.15 -3.16
C TYR A 100 14.82 -21.26 -2.20
N GLU A 101 13.99 -21.65 -1.24
CA GLU A 101 14.20 -22.87 -0.47
C GLU A 101 14.18 -24.12 -1.38
N LYS A 102 13.21 -24.23 -2.29
CA LYS A 102 13.13 -25.30 -3.27
C LYS A 102 14.31 -25.30 -4.24
N ALA A 103 14.78 -24.14 -4.63
CA ALA A 103 15.94 -23.99 -5.50
C ALA A 103 17.29 -24.27 -4.76
N GLY A 104 17.28 -24.21 -3.43
CA GLY A 104 18.50 -24.31 -2.60
C GLY A 104 19.44 -23.13 -2.75
N ALA A 105 19.03 -22.05 -3.40
CA ALA A 105 19.85 -20.87 -3.65
C ALA A 105 18.98 -19.62 -3.84
N VAL A 106 19.47 -18.47 -3.38
CA VAL A 106 18.88 -17.15 -3.62
C VAL A 106 19.78 -16.37 -4.57
N PRO A 107 19.25 -15.66 -5.57
CA PRO A 107 20.04 -14.80 -6.44
C PRO A 107 20.89 -13.79 -5.67
N ASP A 108 21.99 -13.36 -6.25
CA ASP A 108 22.84 -12.33 -5.65
C ASP A 108 22.05 -11.00 -5.56
N PRO A 109 21.98 -10.35 -4.40
CA PRO A 109 21.32 -9.05 -4.25
C PRO A 109 21.80 -7.98 -5.26
N SER A 110 23.07 -8.05 -5.70
CA SER A 110 23.61 -7.14 -6.70
C SER A 110 23.01 -7.32 -8.11
N SER A 111 22.32 -8.44 -8.36
CA SER A 111 21.60 -8.70 -9.62
C SER A 111 20.21 -8.09 -9.67
N ALA A 112 19.74 -7.51 -8.56
CA ALA A 112 18.43 -6.91 -8.48
C ALA A 112 18.33 -5.65 -9.36
N ASN A 113 17.16 -5.44 -9.95
CA ASN A 113 16.88 -4.27 -10.79
C ASN A 113 16.49 -3.01 -10.00
N ASN A 114 16.30 -3.14 -8.69
CA ASN A 114 16.02 -2.03 -7.78
C ASN A 114 16.52 -2.34 -6.36
N ALA A 115 16.63 -1.29 -5.52
CA ALA A 115 17.16 -1.39 -4.17
C ALA A 115 16.29 -2.27 -3.25
N GLU A 116 14.98 -2.21 -3.41
CA GLU A 116 14.04 -2.97 -2.60
C GLU A 116 14.18 -4.49 -2.82
N LEU A 117 14.23 -4.92 -4.07
CA LEU A 117 14.46 -6.33 -4.40
C LEU A 117 15.81 -6.81 -3.87
N ALA A 118 16.86 -5.97 -3.91
CA ALA A 118 18.17 -6.31 -3.32
C ALA A 118 18.07 -6.61 -1.82
N ILE A 119 17.29 -5.81 -1.08
CA ILE A 119 17.05 -6.00 0.35
C ILE A 119 16.32 -7.32 0.60
N VAL A 120 15.25 -7.59 -0.15
CA VAL A 120 14.47 -8.85 -0.06
C VAL A 120 15.36 -10.06 -0.33
N LEU A 121 16.16 -10.03 -1.40
CA LEU A 121 17.11 -11.11 -1.70
C LEU A 121 18.14 -11.30 -0.58
N GLY A 122 18.67 -10.22 -0.02
CA GLY A 122 19.60 -10.27 1.11
C GLY A 122 18.96 -10.87 2.37
N LEU A 123 17.70 -10.55 2.66
CA LEU A 123 16.94 -11.14 3.75
C LEU A 123 16.75 -12.64 3.51
N LEU A 124 16.31 -13.04 2.32
CA LEU A 124 16.07 -14.45 1.96
C LEU A 124 17.36 -15.27 1.95
N GLN A 125 18.52 -14.68 1.56
CA GLN A 125 19.81 -15.35 1.70
C GLN A 125 20.18 -15.64 3.16
N ARG A 126 19.90 -14.70 4.07
CA ARG A 126 20.15 -14.90 5.50
C ARG A 126 19.25 -15.99 6.07
N THR A 127 17.93 -15.93 5.77
CA THR A 127 16.98 -16.93 6.27
C THR A 127 17.26 -18.32 5.73
N LEU A 128 17.62 -18.46 4.45
CA LEU A 128 18.00 -19.77 3.88
C LEU A 128 19.22 -20.40 4.57
N LYS A 129 20.16 -19.58 5.05
CA LYS A 129 21.34 -20.06 5.79
C LYS A 129 21.03 -20.47 7.22
N THR A 130 20.10 -19.79 7.88
CA THR A 130 19.80 -19.98 9.32
C THR A 130 18.66 -20.99 9.56
N ASP A 131 17.65 -20.98 8.69
CA ASP A 131 16.52 -21.91 8.74
C ASP A 131 16.05 -22.20 7.29
N PRO A 132 16.62 -23.22 6.64
CA PRO A 132 16.39 -23.50 5.22
C PRO A 132 14.98 -24.04 4.89
N THR A 133 14.10 -24.17 5.87
CA THR A 133 12.71 -24.64 5.72
C THR A 133 11.68 -23.68 6.30
N LYS A 134 12.11 -22.50 6.75
CA LYS A 134 11.26 -21.50 7.40
C LYS A 134 10.01 -21.19 6.58
N TRP A 135 10.21 -20.80 5.33
CA TRP A 135 9.13 -20.34 4.45
C TRP A 135 8.21 -21.47 4.00
N SER A 136 8.76 -22.64 3.70
CA SER A 136 7.98 -23.81 3.31
C SER A 136 7.11 -24.31 4.47
N ARG A 137 7.65 -24.33 5.69
CA ARG A 137 6.90 -24.68 6.90
C ARG A 137 5.79 -23.68 7.17
N MET A 138 6.08 -22.39 7.10
CA MET A 138 5.11 -21.30 7.26
C MET A 138 4.00 -21.38 6.20
N ALA A 139 4.35 -21.52 4.92
CA ALA A 139 3.38 -21.61 3.83
C ALA A 139 2.42 -22.80 3.98
N ALA A 140 2.89 -23.91 4.54
CA ALA A 140 2.03 -25.07 4.80
C ALA A 140 0.92 -24.81 5.83
N GLY A 141 1.12 -23.83 6.74
CA GLY A 141 0.13 -23.40 7.73
C GLY A 141 -0.88 -22.39 7.21
N VAL A 142 -0.54 -21.63 6.17
CA VAL A 142 -1.40 -20.56 5.64
C VAL A 142 -2.61 -21.14 4.89
N LYS A 143 -3.80 -20.75 5.31
CA LYS A 143 -5.08 -21.13 4.69
C LYS A 143 -5.49 -20.20 3.57
N GLY A 144 -4.99 -18.98 3.57
CA GLY A 144 -5.28 -17.98 2.54
C GLY A 144 -4.79 -16.58 2.87
N VAL A 145 -4.88 -15.72 1.86
CA VAL A 145 -4.61 -14.27 1.98
C VAL A 145 -5.83 -13.49 1.51
N THR A 146 -6.10 -12.38 2.17
CA THR A 146 -6.99 -11.31 1.69
C THR A 146 -6.15 -10.12 1.28
N GLU A 147 -6.40 -9.57 0.08
CA GLU A 147 -5.63 -8.45 -0.47
C GLU A 147 -6.50 -7.21 -0.61
N GLU A 148 -6.01 -6.11 -0.06
CA GLU A 148 -6.73 -4.85 0.10
C GLU A 148 -6.56 -3.85 -1.05
N THR A 149 -5.52 -4.01 -1.91
CA THR A 149 -5.21 -2.94 -2.86
C THR A 149 -4.92 -3.44 -4.28
N THR A 150 -5.15 -2.57 -5.26
CA THR A 150 -5.02 -2.87 -6.71
C THR A 150 -3.65 -3.45 -7.07
N THR A 151 -2.56 -2.92 -6.51
CA THR A 151 -1.20 -3.39 -6.80
C THR A 151 -0.99 -4.85 -6.38
N GLY A 152 -1.41 -5.20 -5.16
CA GLY A 152 -1.32 -6.58 -4.65
C GLY A 152 -2.26 -7.52 -5.40
N VAL A 153 -3.51 -7.10 -5.68
CA VAL A 153 -4.46 -7.88 -6.49
C VAL A 153 -3.88 -8.19 -7.87
N THR A 154 -3.28 -7.21 -8.55
CA THR A 154 -2.64 -7.43 -9.86
C THR A 154 -1.50 -8.44 -9.77
N ARG A 155 -0.71 -8.39 -8.68
CA ARG A 155 0.37 -9.35 -8.40
C ARG A 155 -0.19 -10.77 -8.23
N LEU A 156 -1.25 -10.92 -7.42
CA LEU A 156 -1.89 -12.20 -7.15
C LEU A 156 -2.52 -12.82 -8.40
N TYR A 157 -3.18 -12.03 -9.25
CA TYR A 157 -3.69 -12.53 -10.53
C TYR A 157 -2.58 -13.07 -11.44
N LYS A 158 -1.45 -12.35 -11.57
CA LYS A 158 -0.29 -12.82 -12.35
C LYS A 158 0.28 -14.12 -11.79
N MET A 159 0.31 -14.30 -10.47
CA MET A 159 0.75 -15.55 -9.84
C MET A 159 -0.25 -16.68 -10.08
N ALA A 160 -1.56 -16.40 -10.01
CA ALA A 160 -2.61 -17.37 -10.29
C ALA A 160 -2.56 -17.87 -11.74
N GLU A 161 -2.40 -16.96 -12.71
CA GLU A 161 -2.26 -17.29 -14.14
C GLU A 161 -1.07 -18.21 -14.42
N LYS A 162 0.01 -18.07 -13.68
CA LYS A 162 1.20 -18.92 -13.77
C LYS A 162 1.12 -20.22 -12.96
N GLY A 163 0.08 -20.39 -12.13
CA GLY A 163 -0.04 -21.51 -11.21
C GLY A 163 0.97 -21.47 -10.05
N GLU A 164 1.43 -20.29 -9.68
CA GLU A 164 2.47 -20.07 -8.66
C GLU A 164 1.88 -19.84 -7.25
N LEU A 165 0.56 -19.63 -7.11
CA LEU A 165 -0.07 -19.42 -5.80
C LEU A 165 0.06 -20.65 -4.91
N LEU A 166 0.59 -20.47 -3.71
CA LEU A 166 0.76 -21.53 -2.70
C LEU A 166 -0.52 -21.83 -1.91
N PHE A 167 -1.43 -20.87 -1.85
CA PHE A 167 -2.68 -20.93 -1.08
C PHE A 167 -3.74 -20.03 -1.73
N PRO A 168 -5.03 -20.17 -1.37
CA PRO A 168 -6.10 -19.31 -1.88
C PRO A 168 -5.86 -17.83 -1.59
N ALA A 169 -6.20 -16.98 -2.57
CA ALA A 169 -6.14 -15.53 -2.44
C ALA A 169 -7.52 -14.92 -2.73
N ILE A 170 -7.96 -13.99 -1.89
CA ILE A 170 -9.24 -13.31 -1.98
C ILE A 170 -9.00 -11.83 -2.27
N ASN A 171 -9.52 -11.36 -3.42
CA ASN A 171 -9.52 -9.95 -3.77
C ASN A 171 -10.61 -9.21 -2.98
N VAL A 172 -10.23 -8.55 -1.89
CA VAL A 172 -11.13 -7.70 -1.09
C VAL A 172 -11.23 -6.30 -1.69
N ASN A 173 -10.19 -5.84 -2.40
CA ASN A 173 -10.18 -4.51 -3.00
C ASN A 173 -11.38 -4.24 -3.90
N ASP A 174 -11.78 -5.24 -4.71
CA ASP A 174 -12.89 -5.09 -5.66
C ASP A 174 -14.26 -5.44 -5.07
N SER A 175 -14.32 -5.79 -3.78
CA SER A 175 -15.59 -5.86 -3.06
C SER A 175 -16.32 -4.52 -3.13
N VAL A 176 -17.63 -4.54 -3.40
CA VAL A 176 -18.45 -3.32 -3.46
C VAL A 176 -18.37 -2.52 -2.16
N THR A 177 -18.35 -3.22 -1.02
CA THR A 177 -18.26 -2.59 0.30
C THR A 177 -16.87 -2.06 0.63
N LYS A 178 -15.83 -2.37 -0.18
CA LYS A 178 -14.49 -1.82 -0.06
C LYS A 178 -14.23 -0.74 -1.10
N SER A 179 -14.25 -1.07 -2.39
CA SER A 179 -13.85 -0.14 -3.45
C SER A 179 -14.75 1.09 -3.57
N LYS A 180 -16.07 0.91 -3.41
CA LYS A 180 -17.04 2.02 -3.49
C LYS A 180 -17.08 2.88 -2.22
N PHE A 181 -16.36 2.48 -1.17
CA PHE A 181 -16.29 3.21 0.10
C PHE A 181 -14.86 3.69 0.38
N ASP A 182 -13.93 2.80 0.68
CA ASP A 182 -12.58 3.19 1.04
C ASP A 182 -11.83 3.86 -0.11
N ASN A 183 -11.78 3.24 -1.29
CA ASN A 183 -11.07 3.82 -2.43
C ASN A 183 -11.66 5.18 -2.84
N LEU A 184 -12.99 5.35 -2.78
CA LEU A 184 -13.66 6.59 -3.13
C LEU A 184 -13.61 7.62 -2.00
N TYR A 185 -14.22 7.30 -0.85
CA TYR A 185 -14.39 8.26 0.25
C TYR A 185 -13.13 8.43 1.09
N GLY A 186 -12.36 7.37 1.29
CA GLY A 186 -11.09 7.42 2.01
C GLY A 186 -10.09 8.33 1.31
N CYS A 187 -9.86 8.13 0.01
CA CYS A 187 -8.96 8.96 -0.78
C CYS A 187 -9.49 10.39 -0.99
N ARG A 188 -10.83 10.56 -1.08
CA ARG A 188 -11.46 11.88 -1.12
C ARG A 188 -11.12 12.72 0.12
N HIS A 189 -11.06 12.08 1.29
CA HIS A 189 -10.69 12.75 2.53
C HIS A 189 -9.16 12.90 2.67
N SER A 190 -8.41 11.83 2.47
CA SER A 190 -6.98 11.79 2.79
C SER A 190 -6.12 12.66 1.86
N LEU A 191 -6.50 12.81 0.58
CA LEU A 191 -5.75 13.67 -0.35
C LEU A 191 -5.67 15.12 0.16
N ILE A 192 -6.81 15.70 0.52
CA ILE A 192 -6.87 17.10 0.97
C ILE A 192 -6.15 17.26 2.31
N ASP A 193 -6.34 16.31 3.23
CA ASP A 193 -5.65 16.31 4.52
C ASP A 193 -4.12 16.27 4.32
N ALA A 194 -3.64 15.39 3.45
CA ALA A 194 -2.21 15.25 3.15
C ALA A 194 -1.62 16.53 2.52
N ILE A 195 -2.28 17.09 1.50
CA ILE A 195 -1.79 18.33 0.87
C ILE A 195 -1.73 19.48 1.88
N ASN A 196 -2.78 19.68 2.67
CA ASN A 196 -2.83 20.75 3.67
C ASN A 196 -1.74 20.58 4.74
N ARG A 197 -1.53 19.38 5.25
CA ARG A 197 -0.48 19.09 6.25
C ARG A 197 0.94 19.26 5.70
N ALA A 198 1.14 18.88 4.44
CA ALA A 198 2.48 18.91 3.84
C ALA A 198 2.90 20.31 3.34
N THR A 199 1.95 21.17 2.98
CA THR A 199 2.27 22.34 2.17
C THR A 199 1.71 23.67 2.68
N ASP A 200 0.72 23.67 3.57
CA ASP A 200 -0.04 24.88 3.99
C ASP A 200 -0.63 25.68 2.81
N VAL A 201 -0.85 25.04 1.66
CA VAL A 201 -1.29 25.71 0.44
C VAL A 201 -2.81 25.79 0.37
N MET A 202 -3.34 26.98 0.11
CA MET A 202 -4.75 27.16 -0.22
C MET A 202 -5.05 26.58 -1.60
N LEU A 203 -5.99 25.62 -1.66
CA LEU A 203 -6.38 24.93 -2.89
C LEU A 203 -7.39 25.70 -3.74
N ALA A 204 -8.16 26.61 -3.15
CA ALA A 204 -9.15 27.39 -3.87
C ALA A 204 -8.51 28.22 -5.01
N GLY A 205 -9.11 28.13 -6.20
CA GLY A 205 -8.65 28.81 -7.41
C GLY A 205 -7.49 28.15 -8.16
N LYS A 206 -6.84 27.13 -7.57
CA LYS A 206 -5.77 26.38 -8.24
C LYS A 206 -6.30 25.48 -9.36
N LEU A 207 -5.45 25.17 -10.31
CA LEU A 207 -5.69 24.17 -11.33
C LEU A 207 -5.05 22.84 -10.89
N ALA A 208 -5.86 21.81 -10.77
CA ALA A 208 -5.43 20.47 -10.41
C ALA A 208 -5.64 19.49 -11.55
N VAL A 209 -4.70 18.58 -11.76
CA VAL A 209 -4.79 17.45 -12.69
C VAL A 209 -4.89 16.16 -11.89
N VAL A 210 -5.92 15.36 -12.15
CA VAL A 210 -6.09 14.02 -11.57
C VAL A 210 -5.87 13.01 -12.69
N CYS A 211 -4.81 12.22 -12.56
CA CYS A 211 -4.46 11.16 -13.51
C CYS A 211 -5.12 9.85 -13.06
N GLY A 212 -6.14 9.42 -13.81
CA GLY A 212 -7.00 8.29 -13.50
C GLY A 212 -8.36 8.73 -12.94
N TYR A 213 -9.43 8.05 -13.39
CA TYR A 213 -10.80 8.33 -12.94
C TYR A 213 -11.53 7.04 -12.53
N GLY A 214 -10.79 6.10 -11.92
CA GLY A 214 -11.34 5.00 -11.14
C GLY A 214 -11.90 5.52 -9.80
N ASP A 215 -12.18 4.62 -8.85
CA ASP A 215 -12.81 5.03 -7.57
C ASP A 215 -11.93 6.04 -6.79
N VAL A 216 -10.62 5.83 -6.74
CA VAL A 216 -9.67 6.78 -6.13
C VAL A 216 -9.70 8.14 -6.85
N GLY A 217 -9.54 8.14 -8.16
CA GLY A 217 -9.54 9.37 -8.96
C GLY A 217 -10.83 10.17 -8.85
N LYS A 218 -11.98 9.50 -8.81
CA LYS A 218 -13.31 10.12 -8.56
C LYS A 218 -13.34 10.84 -7.23
N GLY A 219 -12.89 10.18 -6.16
CA GLY A 219 -12.80 10.78 -4.83
C GLY A 219 -11.87 11.99 -4.80
N CYS A 220 -10.69 11.88 -5.38
CA CYS A 220 -9.71 12.96 -5.48
C CYS A 220 -10.25 14.17 -6.25
N ALA A 221 -10.84 13.96 -7.43
CA ALA A 221 -11.42 15.02 -8.24
C ALA A 221 -12.57 15.74 -7.53
N GLN A 222 -13.45 14.99 -6.85
CA GLN A 222 -14.56 15.55 -6.07
C GLN A 222 -14.06 16.43 -4.92
N SER A 223 -13.07 15.97 -4.16
CA SER A 223 -12.55 16.73 -3.03
C SER A 223 -11.81 18.00 -3.47
N LEU A 224 -10.99 17.94 -4.49
CA LEU A 224 -10.32 19.12 -5.05
C LEU A 224 -11.32 20.16 -5.55
N ARG A 225 -12.34 19.73 -6.29
CA ARG A 225 -13.43 20.60 -6.72
C ARG A 225 -14.20 21.18 -5.52
N GLY A 226 -14.45 20.36 -4.49
CA GLY A 226 -15.07 20.80 -3.25
C GLY A 226 -14.29 21.88 -2.48
N GLN A 227 -12.95 21.91 -2.63
CA GLN A 227 -12.08 22.94 -2.10
C GLN A 227 -12.00 24.20 -3.01
N GLY A 228 -12.73 24.23 -4.11
CA GLY A 228 -12.72 25.35 -5.05
C GLY A 228 -11.61 25.31 -6.10
N SER A 229 -10.94 24.17 -6.28
CA SER A 229 -10.00 23.98 -7.40
C SER A 229 -10.75 23.75 -8.72
N ARG A 230 -10.14 24.16 -9.82
CA ARG A 230 -10.51 23.71 -11.17
C ARG A 230 -9.82 22.39 -11.42
N VAL A 231 -10.54 21.38 -11.93
CA VAL A 231 -9.99 20.04 -12.08
C VAL A 231 -10.01 19.60 -13.53
N ILE A 232 -8.86 19.12 -14.01
CA ILE A 232 -8.70 18.38 -15.25
C ILE A 232 -8.51 16.90 -14.88
N VAL A 233 -9.17 16.00 -15.58
CA VAL A 233 -9.02 14.56 -15.45
C VAL A 233 -8.28 14.02 -16.67
N THR A 234 -7.29 13.15 -16.47
CA THR A 234 -6.69 12.36 -17.55
C THR A 234 -7.08 10.91 -17.37
N GLU A 235 -7.57 10.26 -18.42
CA GLU A 235 -8.05 8.88 -18.34
C GLU A 235 -7.90 8.18 -19.70
N ILE A 236 -7.45 6.93 -19.66
CA ILE A 236 -7.30 6.10 -20.87
C ILE A 236 -8.54 5.23 -21.16
N ASP A 237 -9.31 4.89 -20.12
CA ASP A 237 -10.57 4.18 -20.28
C ASP A 237 -11.65 5.15 -20.77
N PRO A 238 -12.21 4.92 -21.98
CA PRO A 238 -13.18 5.83 -22.55
C PRO A 238 -14.50 5.92 -21.74
N ILE A 239 -14.85 4.89 -20.99
CA ILE A 239 -16.05 4.89 -20.12
C ILE A 239 -15.82 5.80 -18.92
N ASN A 240 -14.69 5.67 -18.24
CA ASN A 240 -14.35 6.54 -17.12
C ASN A 240 -14.12 7.98 -17.60
N ALA A 241 -13.49 8.19 -18.75
CA ALA A 241 -13.33 9.52 -19.36
C ALA A 241 -14.68 10.17 -19.67
N LEU A 242 -15.61 9.42 -20.26
CA LEU A 242 -16.98 9.90 -20.52
C LEU A 242 -17.71 10.24 -19.23
N GLN A 243 -17.57 9.42 -18.19
CA GLN A 243 -18.15 9.70 -16.89
C GLN A 243 -17.61 11.00 -16.29
N ALA A 244 -16.29 11.21 -16.34
CA ALA A 244 -15.68 12.46 -15.88
C ALA A 244 -16.25 13.68 -16.63
N ALA A 245 -16.39 13.59 -17.95
CA ALA A 245 -16.99 14.65 -18.76
C ALA A 245 -18.46 14.91 -18.41
N MET A 246 -19.25 13.87 -18.19
CA MET A 246 -20.67 13.98 -17.76
C MET A 246 -20.81 14.59 -16.37
N GLU A 247 -19.82 14.40 -15.50
CA GLU A 247 -19.78 15.03 -14.17
C GLU A 247 -19.23 16.47 -14.20
N GLY A 248 -18.93 16.99 -15.40
CA GLY A 248 -18.53 18.38 -15.62
C GLY A 248 -17.03 18.66 -15.42
N TYR A 249 -16.18 17.65 -15.46
CA TYR A 249 -14.74 17.84 -15.50
C TYR A 249 -14.25 18.05 -16.95
N GLN A 250 -13.21 18.86 -17.10
CA GLN A 250 -12.43 18.85 -18.35
C GLN A 250 -11.65 17.53 -18.41
N VAL A 251 -11.76 16.81 -19.52
CA VAL A 251 -10.97 15.62 -19.80
C VAL A 251 -9.94 15.97 -20.87
N ASP A 252 -8.67 15.74 -20.58
CA ASP A 252 -7.56 16.11 -21.45
C ASP A 252 -6.33 15.24 -21.20
N THR A 253 -5.24 15.46 -21.91
CA THR A 253 -3.95 14.82 -21.64
C THR A 253 -3.17 15.58 -20.57
N ILE A 254 -2.22 14.90 -19.91
CA ILE A 254 -1.38 15.54 -18.90
C ILE A 254 -0.53 16.66 -19.52
N GLU A 255 -0.06 16.45 -20.76
CA GLU A 255 0.81 17.39 -21.49
C GLU A 255 0.14 18.75 -21.69
N SER A 256 -1.18 18.78 -21.87
CA SER A 256 -1.94 20.01 -22.06
C SER A 256 -1.91 20.94 -20.85
N ALA A 257 -1.71 20.38 -19.66
CA ALA A 257 -1.79 21.09 -18.39
C ALA A 257 -0.44 21.31 -17.68
N LEU A 258 0.68 20.71 -18.16
CA LEU A 258 1.97 20.74 -17.47
C LEU A 258 2.44 22.14 -17.09
N SER A 259 2.35 23.10 -17.98
CA SER A 259 2.83 24.47 -17.74
C SER A 259 1.87 25.36 -16.94
N THR A 260 0.64 24.91 -16.72
CA THR A 260 -0.43 25.72 -16.12
C THR A 260 -0.97 25.18 -14.80
N ALA A 261 -0.93 23.88 -14.58
CA ALA A 261 -1.47 23.28 -13.38
C ALA A 261 -0.58 23.49 -12.14
N ASP A 262 -1.22 23.62 -11.00
CA ASP A 262 -0.61 23.81 -9.69
C ASP A 262 -0.41 22.50 -8.92
N VAL A 263 -1.33 21.56 -9.12
CA VAL A 263 -1.37 20.28 -8.39
C VAL A 263 -1.57 19.14 -9.38
N PHE A 264 -0.79 18.08 -9.22
CA PHE A 264 -0.89 16.84 -10.00
C PHE A 264 -1.08 15.68 -9.03
N VAL A 265 -2.10 14.85 -9.27
CA VAL A 265 -2.42 13.69 -8.44
C VAL A 265 -2.46 12.45 -9.33
N THR A 266 -1.65 11.44 -9.02
CA THR A 266 -1.71 10.15 -9.72
C THR A 266 -2.59 9.17 -8.95
N ALA A 267 -3.54 8.53 -9.64
CA ALA A 267 -4.52 7.61 -9.08
C ALA A 267 -4.80 6.43 -10.04
N THR A 268 -3.77 5.95 -10.74
CA THR A 268 -3.92 4.93 -11.79
C THR A 268 -3.53 3.52 -11.35
N GLY A 269 -2.83 3.38 -10.22
CA GLY A 269 -2.22 2.11 -9.81
C GLY A 269 -1.12 1.63 -10.76
N ASN A 270 -0.52 2.53 -11.54
CA ASN A 270 0.56 2.26 -12.50
C ASN A 270 1.78 3.13 -12.24
N GLU A 271 2.89 2.75 -12.87
CA GLU A 271 4.17 3.46 -12.81
C GLU A 271 4.34 4.43 -13.98
N ALA A 272 5.28 5.38 -13.85
CA ALA A 272 5.70 6.32 -14.90
C ALA A 272 4.56 7.22 -15.49
N ILE A 273 3.50 7.46 -14.73
CA ILE A 273 2.42 8.37 -15.15
C ILE A 273 2.94 9.81 -15.25
N ILE A 274 3.76 10.22 -14.29
CA ILE A 274 4.48 11.49 -14.31
C ILE A 274 5.97 11.17 -14.42
N THR A 275 6.59 11.59 -15.50
CA THR A 275 8.01 11.38 -15.78
C THR A 275 8.85 12.61 -15.44
N VAL A 276 10.17 12.47 -15.42
CA VAL A 276 11.11 13.58 -15.27
C VAL A 276 10.90 14.65 -16.34
N ASP A 277 10.61 14.24 -17.59
CA ASP A 277 10.32 15.16 -18.70
C ASP A 277 9.01 15.94 -18.48
N HIS A 278 8.02 15.34 -17.83
CA HIS A 278 6.81 16.05 -17.41
C HIS A 278 7.15 17.07 -16.32
N MET A 279 7.89 16.66 -15.28
CA MET A 279 8.26 17.54 -14.17
C MET A 279 9.09 18.76 -14.63
N ALA A 280 9.99 18.56 -15.62
CA ALA A 280 10.79 19.64 -16.19
C ALA A 280 9.95 20.73 -16.90
N LYS A 281 8.71 20.39 -17.32
CA LYS A 281 7.78 21.32 -17.98
C LYS A 281 6.72 21.90 -17.04
N MET A 282 6.66 21.42 -15.80
CA MET A 282 5.72 21.93 -14.80
C MET A 282 6.09 23.36 -14.38
N LYS A 283 5.08 24.09 -13.94
CA LYS A 283 5.34 25.43 -13.39
C LYS A 283 6.10 25.32 -12.06
N HIS A 284 6.81 26.38 -11.72
CA HIS A 284 7.53 26.50 -10.47
C HIS A 284 6.59 26.28 -9.26
N ASN A 285 7.02 25.50 -8.28
CA ASN A 285 6.24 25.10 -7.10
C ASN A 285 4.99 24.28 -7.40
N ALA A 286 4.94 23.53 -8.52
CA ALA A 286 3.90 22.54 -8.72
C ALA A 286 3.98 21.44 -7.65
N ILE A 287 2.83 21.05 -7.13
CA ILE A 287 2.70 19.98 -6.12
C ILE A 287 2.38 18.68 -6.86
N VAL A 288 3.15 17.63 -6.59
CA VAL A 288 2.92 16.29 -7.15
C VAL A 288 2.61 15.34 -6.01
N CYS A 289 1.48 14.64 -6.12
CA CYS A 289 0.96 13.68 -5.15
C CYS A 289 0.72 12.31 -5.80
N ASN A 290 0.93 11.25 -5.03
CA ASN A 290 0.57 9.88 -5.40
C ASN A 290 -0.27 9.25 -4.29
#